data_3ea6a4c7f633723475f07ed543b21a1c
#
_entry.id   3ea6a4c7f633723475f07ed543b21a1c
#
_cell.length_a   1.000
_cell.length_b   1.000
_cell.length_c   1.000
_cell.angle_alpha   90.00
_cell.angle_beta   90.00
_cell.angle_gamma   90.00
#
_symmetry.space_group_name_H-M   'P 1'
#
loop_
_entity.id
_entity.type
_entity.pdbx_description
1 polymer ?
#
loop_
_entity_poly.entity_id
_entity_poly.type
_entity_poly.pdbx_seq_one_letter_code
_entity_poly.pdbx_strand_id
1 'polypeptide(L)'
;AVARTATTDYLMRLQAMNTDIAHMDFDTLIEKRVDDYIFKTESGKVVTADALRGSFKQLLKTLDLVYGADGKSRSLYSLRHTYATFALKNGRDIHKLALQMGTSVAMLEKFYSKVSPRMNAAEHAGIKNRRFE
;
A
#
# COMPACT_ATOMS: atom_id res chain seq x y z
N ALA A 1 -3.57 -0.19 10.40
CA ALA A 1 -4.85 -0.89 10.34
C ALA A 1 -5.08 -1.53 8.96
N VAL A 2 -5.12 -0.77 7.86
CA VAL A 2 -5.40 -1.32 6.50
C VAL A 2 -4.40 -2.38 6.06
N ALA A 3 -3.10 -2.17 6.28
CA ALA A 3 -2.08 -3.16 5.94
C ALA A 3 -2.21 -4.45 6.76
N ARG A 4 -2.57 -4.34 8.05
CA ARG A 4 -2.80 -5.50 8.91
C ARG A 4 -4.01 -6.31 8.45
N THR A 5 -5.09 -5.65 8.05
CA THR A 5 -6.29 -6.31 7.53
C THR A 5 -5.99 -7.06 6.23
N ALA A 6 -5.31 -6.42 5.27
CA ALA A 6 -4.95 -7.07 4.01
C ALA A 6 -4.02 -8.28 4.21
N THR A 7 -3.06 -8.18 5.15
CA THR A 7 -2.18 -9.30 5.50
C THR A 7 -2.97 -10.43 6.17
N THR A 8 -3.91 -10.10 7.06
CA THR A 8 -4.79 -11.07 7.71
C THR A 8 -5.66 -11.80 6.70
N ASP A 9 -6.30 -11.07 5.78
CA ASP A 9 -7.12 -11.66 4.72
C ASP A 9 -6.31 -12.60 3.81
N TYR A 10 -5.07 -12.19 3.49
CA TYR A 10 -4.18 -13.03 2.69
C TYR A 10 -3.78 -14.31 3.44
N LEU A 11 -3.44 -14.20 4.73
CA LEU A 11 -3.10 -15.36 5.56
C LEU A 11 -4.28 -16.30 5.76
N MET A 12 -5.49 -15.80 5.94
CA MET A 12 -6.71 -16.62 5.98
C MET A 12 -6.91 -17.39 4.69
N ARG A 13 -6.64 -16.79 3.53
CA ARG A 13 -6.70 -17.50 2.23
C ARG A 13 -5.62 -18.57 2.12
N LEU A 14 -4.39 -18.28 2.56
CA LEU A 14 -3.32 -19.29 2.60
C LEU A 14 -3.66 -20.46 3.51
N GLN A 15 -4.24 -20.20 4.68
CA GLN A 15 -4.70 -21.23 5.60
C GLN A 15 -5.80 -22.10 4.99
N ALA A 16 -6.76 -21.49 4.28
CA ALA A 16 -7.82 -22.23 3.59
C ALA A 16 -7.28 -23.16 2.47
N MET A 17 -6.10 -22.85 1.95
CA MET A 17 -5.44 -23.62 0.87
C MET A 17 -4.39 -24.60 1.38
N ASN A 18 -4.00 -24.54 2.66
CA ASN A 18 -2.96 -25.38 3.25
C ASN A 18 -3.44 -26.04 4.53
N THR A 19 -3.72 -27.34 4.47
CA THR A 19 -4.27 -28.13 5.57
C THR A 19 -3.38 -28.15 6.81
N ASP A 20 -2.06 -28.03 6.63
CA ASP A 20 -1.09 -28.13 7.75
C ASP A 20 -1.13 -26.92 8.68
N ILE A 21 -1.55 -25.78 8.17
CA ILE A 21 -1.65 -24.51 8.92
C ILE A 21 -3.10 -24.02 9.09
N ALA A 22 -4.07 -24.74 8.54
CA ALA A 22 -5.48 -24.35 8.53
C ALA A 22 -6.09 -24.15 9.93
N HIS A 23 -5.55 -24.87 10.92
CA HIS A 23 -6.02 -24.85 12.31
C HIS A 23 -5.25 -23.88 13.23
N MET A 24 -4.21 -23.19 12.71
CA MET A 24 -3.37 -22.31 13.51
C MET A 24 -3.96 -20.90 13.52
N ASP A 25 -3.98 -20.26 14.68
CA ASP A 25 -4.27 -18.84 14.78
C ASP A 25 -3.06 -18.01 14.29
N PHE A 26 -3.31 -16.72 14.04
CA PHE A 26 -2.31 -15.82 13.47
C PHE A 26 -1.07 -15.64 14.36
N ASP A 27 -1.29 -15.55 15.66
CA ASP A 27 -0.20 -15.32 16.63
C ASP A 27 0.68 -16.57 16.74
N THR A 28 0.08 -17.77 16.75
CA THR A 28 0.78 -19.05 16.69
C THR A 28 1.61 -19.21 15.42
N LEU A 29 1.10 -18.76 14.26
CA LEU A 29 1.86 -18.77 13.00
C LEU A 29 3.11 -17.87 13.06
N ILE A 30 2.97 -16.69 13.67
CA ILE A 30 4.10 -15.77 13.86
C ILE A 30 5.10 -16.34 14.86
N GLU A 31 4.64 -16.90 15.99
CA GLU A 31 5.49 -17.46 17.04
C GLU A 31 6.30 -18.66 16.56
N LYS A 32 5.73 -19.51 15.75
CA LYS A 32 6.42 -20.65 15.14
C LYS A 32 7.57 -20.24 14.22
N ARG A 33 7.70 -18.94 13.91
CA ARG A 33 8.75 -18.39 13.04
C ARG A 33 8.98 -19.28 11.82
N VAL A 34 7.89 -19.63 11.14
CA VAL A 34 7.99 -20.41 9.91
C VAL A 34 8.87 -19.59 8.96
N ASP A 35 10.06 -20.12 8.70
CA ASP A 35 11.03 -19.51 7.79
C ASP A 35 10.53 -19.69 6.34
N ASP A 36 9.49 -18.94 6.01
CA ASP A 36 8.82 -19.04 4.73
C ASP A 36 8.32 -17.67 4.25
N TYR A 37 8.15 -17.55 2.94
CA TYR A 37 7.63 -16.31 2.36
C TYR A 37 6.14 -16.16 2.62
N ILE A 38 5.75 -14.96 3.04
CA ILE A 38 4.34 -14.60 3.29
C ILE A 38 3.54 -14.59 1.97
N PHE A 39 4.16 -14.15 0.88
CA PHE A 39 3.49 -14.02 -0.41
C PHE A 39 3.88 -15.16 -1.35
N LYS A 40 2.96 -16.10 -1.52
CA LYS A 40 3.08 -17.23 -2.44
C LYS A 40 1.91 -17.25 -3.43
N THR A 41 2.12 -17.91 -4.56
CA THR A 41 1.04 -18.25 -5.50
C THR A 41 0.20 -19.39 -4.93
N GLU A 42 -0.97 -19.63 -5.51
CA GLU A 42 -1.81 -20.80 -5.18
C GLU A 42 -1.07 -22.13 -5.29
N SER A 43 -0.07 -22.22 -6.16
CA SER A 43 0.78 -23.39 -6.29
C SER A 43 1.94 -23.46 -5.30
N GLY A 44 1.97 -22.59 -4.28
CA GLY A 44 3.00 -22.55 -3.24
C GLY A 44 4.32 -21.91 -3.67
N LYS A 45 4.45 -21.40 -4.90
CA LYS A 45 5.67 -20.75 -5.37
C LYS A 45 5.77 -19.33 -4.86
N VAL A 46 6.97 -18.87 -4.57
CA VAL A 46 7.24 -17.47 -4.17
C VAL A 46 6.87 -16.53 -5.30
N VAL A 47 6.16 -15.47 -4.95
CA VAL A 47 5.80 -14.40 -5.90
C VAL A 47 7.04 -13.57 -6.22
N THR A 48 7.50 -13.62 -7.45
CA THR A 48 8.66 -12.84 -7.89
C THR A 48 8.29 -11.39 -8.21
N ALA A 49 9.26 -10.48 -8.09
CA ALA A 49 9.07 -9.07 -8.44
C ALA A 49 8.67 -8.89 -9.91
N ASP A 50 9.18 -9.75 -10.81
CA ASP A 50 8.86 -9.69 -12.24
C ASP A 50 7.43 -10.15 -12.54
N ALA A 51 6.95 -11.19 -11.85
CA ALA A 51 5.56 -11.62 -11.94
C ALA A 51 4.61 -10.50 -11.49
N LEU A 52 4.92 -9.82 -10.37
CA LEU A 52 4.13 -8.68 -9.89
C LEU A 52 4.15 -7.51 -10.89
N ARG A 53 5.32 -7.17 -11.44
CA ARG A 53 5.44 -6.12 -12.46
C ARG A 53 4.62 -6.46 -13.71
N GLY A 54 4.70 -7.70 -14.17
CA GLY A 54 3.94 -8.17 -15.33
C GLY A 54 2.44 -8.06 -15.13
N SER A 55 1.94 -8.58 -14.02
CA SER A 55 0.51 -8.52 -13.66
C SER A 55 0.02 -7.09 -13.49
N PHE A 56 0.81 -6.23 -12.82
CA PHE A 56 0.48 -4.82 -12.65
C PHE A 56 0.44 -4.07 -13.99
N LYS A 57 1.42 -4.31 -14.86
CA LYS A 57 1.44 -3.71 -16.21
C LYS A 57 0.23 -4.13 -17.04
N GLN A 58 -0.17 -5.40 -16.95
CA GLN A 58 -1.36 -5.89 -17.63
C GLN A 58 -2.63 -5.21 -17.10
N LEU A 59 -2.77 -5.09 -15.78
CA LEU A 59 -3.88 -4.37 -15.15
C LEU A 59 -3.95 -2.91 -15.63
N LEU A 60 -2.81 -2.20 -15.65
CA LEU A 60 -2.74 -0.82 -16.13
C LEU A 60 -3.15 -0.69 -17.60
N LYS A 61 -2.77 -1.67 -18.45
CA LYS A 61 -3.21 -1.71 -19.86
C LYS A 61 -4.71 -1.89 -19.99
N THR A 62 -5.29 -2.85 -19.24
CA THR A 62 -6.74 -3.12 -19.27
C THR A 62 -7.57 -1.90 -18.83
N LEU A 63 -7.03 -1.10 -17.90
CA LEU A 63 -7.70 0.09 -17.38
C LEU A 63 -7.34 1.38 -18.12
N ASP A 64 -6.52 1.32 -19.18
CA ASP A 64 -5.95 2.49 -19.88
C ASP A 64 -5.24 3.48 -18.94
N LEU A 65 -4.51 2.94 -17.97
CA LEU A 65 -3.81 3.70 -16.93
C LEU A 65 -2.29 3.57 -17.02
N VAL A 66 -1.73 3.17 -18.14
CA VAL A 66 -0.27 2.98 -18.29
C VAL A 66 0.50 4.26 -18.05
N TYR A 67 -0.04 5.38 -18.53
CA TYR A 67 0.60 6.70 -18.41
C TYR A 67 -0.15 7.60 -17.41
N GLY A 68 0.61 8.43 -16.70
CA GLY A 68 0.07 9.51 -15.88
C GLY A 68 -0.30 10.72 -16.70
N ALA A 69 -0.94 11.72 -16.08
CA ALA A 69 -1.24 12.99 -16.70
C ALA A 69 0.03 13.78 -17.13
N ASP A 70 1.18 13.44 -16.55
CA ASP A 70 2.50 13.98 -16.86
C ASP A 70 3.20 13.21 -18.01
N GLY A 71 2.52 12.27 -18.65
CA GLY A 71 3.04 11.42 -19.72
C GLY A 71 4.02 10.33 -19.26
N LYS A 72 4.33 10.21 -17.96
CA LYS A 72 5.22 9.19 -17.44
C LYS A 72 4.49 7.87 -17.21
N SER A 73 5.20 6.77 -17.49
CA SER A 73 4.65 5.44 -17.25
C SER A 73 4.52 5.17 -15.75
N ARG A 74 3.39 4.57 -15.37
CA ARG A 74 3.18 4.07 -14.01
C ARG A 74 3.90 2.75 -13.79
N SER A 75 4.41 2.57 -12.59
CA SER A 75 5.07 1.35 -12.13
C SER A 75 4.51 0.95 -10.77
N LEU A 76 4.92 -0.21 -10.24
CA LEU A 76 4.59 -0.60 -8.85
C LEU A 76 4.99 0.49 -7.84
N TYR A 77 6.08 1.22 -8.10
CA TYR A 77 6.51 2.32 -7.25
C TYR A 77 5.49 3.48 -7.21
N SER A 78 4.69 3.64 -8.25
CA SER A 78 3.59 4.62 -8.26
C SER A 78 2.55 4.36 -7.18
N LEU A 79 2.36 3.09 -6.77
CA LEU A 79 1.47 2.74 -5.64
C LEU A 79 1.98 3.32 -4.33
N ARG A 80 3.30 3.31 -4.13
CA ARG A 80 3.93 3.93 -2.96
C ARG A 80 3.67 5.44 -2.91
N HIS A 81 3.77 6.12 -4.06
CA HIS A 81 3.43 7.54 -4.15
C HIS A 81 1.94 7.79 -3.88
N THR A 82 1.07 6.96 -4.44
CA THR A 82 -0.37 7.04 -4.19
C THR A 82 -0.69 6.87 -2.71
N TYR A 83 -0.11 5.86 -2.06
CA TYR A 83 -0.28 5.64 -0.63
C TYR A 83 0.15 6.86 0.20
N ALA A 84 1.35 7.40 -0.05
CA ALA A 84 1.84 8.56 0.68
C ALA A 84 0.94 9.79 0.48
N THR A 85 0.49 10.02 -0.75
CA THR A 85 -0.43 11.12 -1.07
C THR A 85 -1.73 10.99 -0.29
N PHE A 86 -2.37 9.81 -0.30
CA PHE A 86 -3.60 9.59 0.44
C PHE A 86 -3.41 9.65 1.95
N ALA A 87 -2.30 9.13 2.47
CA ALA A 87 -1.99 9.18 3.89
C ALA A 87 -1.86 10.63 4.39
N LEU A 88 -1.11 11.46 3.67
CA LEU A 88 -0.96 12.88 3.99
C LEU A 88 -2.28 13.63 3.81
N LYS A 89 -3.03 13.33 2.75
CA LYS A 89 -4.35 13.90 2.51
C LYS A 89 -5.34 13.62 3.65
N ASN A 90 -5.22 12.48 4.28
CA ASN A 90 -6.05 12.10 5.44
C ASN A 90 -5.46 12.57 6.77
N GLY A 91 -4.55 13.54 6.77
CA GLY A 91 -3.99 14.16 7.97
C GLY A 91 -3.02 13.26 8.74
N ARG A 92 -2.44 12.23 8.10
CA ARG A 92 -1.44 11.41 8.77
C ARG A 92 -0.18 12.22 9.02
N ASP A 93 0.35 12.12 10.24
CA ASP A 93 1.61 12.76 10.64
C ASP A 93 2.76 12.33 9.72
N ILE A 94 3.51 13.31 9.21
CA ILE A 94 4.57 13.09 8.23
C ILE A 94 5.75 12.31 8.80
N HIS A 95 6.09 12.49 10.09
CA HIS A 95 7.19 11.78 10.75
C HIS A 95 6.85 10.30 10.90
N LYS A 96 5.62 9.99 11.36
CA LYS A 96 5.12 8.61 11.46
C LYS A 96 5.03 7.95 10.10
N LEU A 97 4.63 8.69 9.08
CA LEU A 97 4.57 8.20 7.71
C LEU A 97 5.97 7.90 7.16
N ALA A 98 6.95 8.78 7.41
CA ALA A 98 8.33 8.58 7.00
C ALA A 98 8.92 7.29 7.61
N LEU A 99 8.73 7.08 8.91
CA LEU A 99 9.14 5.86 9.60
C LEU A 99 8.48 4.63 9.00
N GLN A 100 7.15 4.66 8.81
CA GLN A 100 6.40 3.53 8.26
C GLN A 100 6.83 3.19 6.82
N MET A 101 7.19 4.20 6.04
CA MET A 101 7.61 4.02 4.65
C MET A 101 9.12 3.73 4.51
N GLY A 102 9.90 3.77 5.58
CA GLY A 102 11.35 3.63 5.51
C GLY A 102 11.99 4.72 4.63
N THR A 103 11.60 5.98 4.86
CA THR A 103 12.10 7.15 4.13
C THR A 103 12.31 8.32 5.10
N SER A 104 12.85 9.44 4.63
CA SER A 104 13.00 10.64 5.43
C SER A 104 11.83 11.62 5.24
N VAL A 105 11.58 12.46 6.24
CA VAL A 105 10.62 13.55 6.14
C VAL A 105 10.97 14.48 4.97
N ALA A 106 12.23 14.82 4.81
CA ALA A 106 12.71 15.67 3.70
C ALA A 106 12.36 15.09 2.33
N MET A 107 12.44 13.77 2.16
CA MET A 107 12.01 13.10 0.91
C MET A 107 10.49 13.20 0.72
N LEU A 108 9.71 13.02 1.77
CA LEU A 108 8.27 13.18 1.68
C LEU A 108 7.91 14.63 1.34
N GLU A 109 8.50 15.61 1.99
CA GLU A 109 8.30 17.03 1.69
C GLU A 109 8.66 17.37 0.25
N LYS A 110 9.81 16.92 -0.24
CA LYS A 110 10.25 17.14 -1.63
C LYS A 110 9.24 16.66 -2.67
N PHE A 111 8.64 15.49 -2.45
CA PHE A 111 7.72 14.90 -3.41
C PHE A 111 6.27 15.31 -3.20
N TYR A 112 5.87 15.65 -1.97
CA TYR A 112 4.48 15.89 -1.58
C TYR A 112 4.20 17.32 -1.10
N SER A 113 5.19 18.20 -1.02
CA SER A 113 5.00 19.62 -0.64
C SER A 113 3.99 20.35 -1.55
N LYS A 114 3.91 19.96 -2.81
CA LYS A 114 2.92 20.50 -3.77
C LYS A 114 1.48 20.03 -3.51
N VAL A 115 1.34 18.95 -2.75
CA VAL A 115 0.02 18.40 -2.36
C VAL A 115 -0.50 19.16 -1.13
N SER A 116 0.38 19.52 -0.22
CA SER A 116 0.07 20.21 1.05
C SER A 116 -0.68 21.55 0.87
N PRO A 117 -0.25 22.50 0.03
CA PRO A 117 -0.95 23.79 -0.11
C PRO A 117 -2.36 23.66 -0.68
N ARG A 118 -2.57 22.75 -1.64
CA ARG A 118 -3.91 22.50 -2.20
C ARG A 118 -4.84 21.79 -1.22
N MET A 119 -4.28 20.97 -0.34
CA MET A 119 -5.04 20.22 0.65
C MET A 119 -5.41 21.07 1.84
N ASN A 120 -4.52 21.97 2.25
CA ASN A 120 -4.72 22.89 3.34
C ASN A 120 -5.40 24.19 2.87
N ALA A 121 -5.64 24.37 1.57
CA ALA A 121 -6.30 25.57 1.07
C ALA A 121 -7.69 25.79 1.70
N ALA A 122 -8.44 24.71 1.94
CA ALA A 122 -9.73 24.77 2.61
C ALA A 122 -9.59 25.11 4.11
N GLU A 123 -8.56 24.60 4.79
CA GLU A 123 -8.24 24.92 6.18
C GLU A 123 -7.71 26.36 6.30
N HIS A 124 -6.81 26.78 5.42
CA HIS A 124 -6.30 28.15 5.37
C HIS A 124 -7.38 29.16 4.99
N ALA A 125 -8.39 28.73 4.23
CA ALA A 125 -9.56 29.56 3.92
C ALA A 125 -10.62 29.55 5.02
N GLY A 126 -10.41 28.87 6.14
CA GLY A 126 -11.38 28.77 7.24
C GLY A 126 -12.64 27.99 6.92
N ILE A 127 -12.64 27.22 5.82
CA ILE A 127 -13.78 26.41 5.40
C ILE A 127 -13.75 25.10 6.17
N LYS A 128 -14.58 24.97 7.21
CA LYS A 128 -14.78 23.69 7.89
C LYS A 128 -15.36 22.68 6.90
N ASN A 129 -14.64 21.57 6.66
CA ASN A 129 -15.17 20.44 5.90
C ASN A 129 -16.47 19.96 6.55
N ARG A 130 -17.62 20.27 5.96
CA ARG A 130 -18.86 19.54 6.26
C ARG A 130 -18.64 18.10 5.76
N ARG A 131 -18.53 17.16 6.69
CA ARG A 131 -18.67 15.75 6.37
C ARG A 131 -20.07 15.57 5.81
N PHE A 132 -20.18 15.07 4.61
CA PHE A 132 -21.45 14.54 4.13
C PHE A 132 -21.71 13.29 4.98
N GLU A 133 -22.75 13.37 5.81
CA GLU A 133 -23.38 12.22 6.46
C GLU A 133 -24.11 11.39 5.43
#